data_541cd0314bd99f246ef09fdf185cada7
#
_entry.id   541cd0314bd99f246ef09fdf185cada7
#
_cell.length_a   1.000
_cell.length_b   1.000
_cell.length_c   1.000
_cell.angle_alpha   90.00
_cell.angle_beta   90.00
_cell.angle_gamma   90.00
#
_symmetry.space_group_name_H-M   'P 1'
#
loop_
_entity.id
_entity.type
_entity.pdbx_description
1 polymer ?
#
loop_
_entity_poly.entity_id
_entity_poly.type
_entity_poly.pdbx_seq_one_letter_code
_entity_poly.pdbx_strand_id
1 'polypeptide(L)' 'METIYADYSVSMSEFKKNPAQVLRTAGEKPVAVLNHNRPAFYMVTPQLFESLVEELADHDLIDIVRDRLTRKTTAIDVD' A
#
# COMPACT_ATOMS: atom_id res chain seq x y z
N MET A 1 -14.91 -15.11 1.61
CA MET A 1 -14.76 -13.70 1.18
C MET A 1 -13.57 -13.08 1.87
N GLU A 2 -12.69 -12.45 1.12
CA GLU A 2 -11.52 -11.82 1.68
C GLU A 2 -11.88 -10.49 2.34
N THR A 3 -11.23 -10.20 3.47
CA THR A 3 -11.41 -8.92 4.12
C THR A 3 -10.57 -7.87 3.40
N ILE A 4 -11.17 -6.72 3.14
CA ILE A 4 -10.47 -5.61 2.50
C ILE A 4 -10.25 -4.52 3.53
N TYR A 5 -8.98 -4.20 3.77
CA TYR A 5 -8.60 -3.23 4.80
C TYR A 5 -8.41 -1.83 4.21
N ALA A 6 -9.35 -1.41 3.40
CA ALA A 6 -9.29 -0.09 2.79
C ALA A 6 -10.70 0.39 2.47
N ASP A 7 -10.91 1.69 2.55
CA ASP A 7 -12.20 2.29 2.21
C ASP A 7 -12.42 2.35 0.71
N TYR A 8 -11.34 2.33 -0.05
CA TYR A 8 -11.42 2.40 -1.51
C TYR A 8 -10.86 1.13 -2.12
N SER A 9 -11.51 0.67 -3.15
CA SER A 9 -11.01 -0.47 -3.89
C SER A 9 -11.18 -0.23 -5.38
N VAL A 10 -10.32 -0.83 -6.16
CA VAL A 10 -10.32 -0.68 -7.60
C VAL A 10 -9.83 -1.98 -8.20
N SER A 11 -10.34 -2.35 -9.37
CA SER A 11 -9.85 -3.54 -10.04
C SER A 11 -8.48 -3.28 -10.64
N MET A 12 -7.76 -4.37 -10.89
CA MET A 12 -6.44 -4.27 -11.51
C MET A 12 -6.54 -3.56 -12.87
N SER A 13 -7.58 -3.86 -13.64
CA SER A 13 -7.77 -3.23 -14.95
C SER A 13 -7.94 -1.73 -14.84
N GLU A 14 -8.75 -1.30 -13.90
CA GLU A 14 -8.97 0.12 -13.69
C GLU A 14 -7.72 0.82 -13.21
N PHE A 15 -7.00 0.17 -12.32
CA PHE A 15 -5.77 0.73 -11.80
C PHE A 15 -4.76 0.94 -12.92
N LYS A 16 -4.62 -0.04 -13.81
CA LYS A 16 -3.66 0.05 -14.91
C LYS A 16 -4.00 1.16 -15.90
N LYS A 17 -5.27 1.48 -16.04
CA LYS A 17 -5.68 2.52 -16.97
C LYS A 17 -5.20 3.90 -16.55
N ASN A 18 -5.32 4.19 -15.26
CA ASN A 18 -4.94 5.52 -14.79
C ASN A 18 -4.63 5.51 -13.31
N PRO A 19 -3.42 5.10 -12.94
CA PRO A 19 -3.04 5.03 -11.52
C PRO A 19 -3.10 6.39 -10.83
N ALA A 20 -2.75 7.45 -11.53
CA ALA A 20 -2.77 8.78 -10.93
C ALA A 20 -4.19 9.20 -10.55
N GLN A 21 -5.16 8.82 -11.36
CA GLN A 21 -6.55 9.14 -11.07
C GLN A 21 -7.02 8.41 -9.83
N VAL A 22 -6.63 7.15 -9.69
CA VAL A 22 -6.97 6.35 -8.52
C VAL A 22 -6.43 7.00 -7.26
N LEU A 23 -5.19 7.44 -7.33
CA LEU A 23 -4.54 8.09 -6.21
C LEU A 23 -5.26 9.39 -5.82
N ARG A 24 -5.61 10.18 -6.81
CA ARG A 24 -6.31 11.44 -6.55
C ARG A 24 -7.69 11.23 -5.96
N THR A 25 -8.40 10.23 -6.44
CA THR A 25 -9.74 9.94 -5.94
C THR A 25 -9.72 9.51 -4.48
N ALA A 26 -8.73 8.71 -4.12
CA ALA A 26 -8.61 8.21 -2.76
C ALA A 26 -8.07 9.26 -1.79
N GLY A 27 -7.42 10.29 -2.31
CA GLY A 27 -6.75 11.26 -1.46
C GLY A 27 -5.59 10.62 -0.76
N GLU A 28 -5.57 10.69 0.57
CA GLU A 28 -4.47 10.10 1.33
C GLU A 28 -4.82 8.74 1.92
N LYS A 29 -5.96 8.20 1.53
CA LYS A 29 -6.40 6.92 2.07
C LYS A 29 -5.86 5.75 1.27
N PRO A 30 -5.68 4.60 1.92
CA PRO A 30 -5.20 3.42 1.20
C PRO A 30 -6.22 2.93 0.20
N VAL A 31 -5.73 2.34 -0.87
CA VAL A 31 -6.55 1.77 -1.92
C VAL A 31 -6.20 0.30 -2.08
N ALA A 32 -7.21 -0.55 -2.04
CA ALA A 32 -7.01 -1.97 -2.32
C ALA A 32 -7.12 -2.17 -3.82
N VAL A 33 -6.10 -2.75 -4.42
CA VAL A 33 -6.13 -3.11 -5.84
C VAL A 33 -6.47 -4.58 -5.94
N LEU A 34 -7.60 -4.87 -6.56
CA LEU A 34 -8.17 -6.21 -6.56
C LEU A 34 -7.90 -6.94 -7.85
N ASN A 35 -7.60 -8.21 -7.72
CA ASN A 35 -7.47 -9.10 -8.85
C ASN A 35 -8.39 -10.28 -8.59
N HIS A 36 -9.36 -10.48 -9.46
CA HIS A 36 -10.39 -11.52 -9.28
C HIS A 36 -11.10 -11.37 -7.94
N ASN A 37 -11.45 -10.14 -7.60
CA ASN A 37 -12.16 -9.80 -6.37
C ASN A 37 -11.40 -10.09 -5.08
N ARG A 38 -10.09 -10.26 -5.18
CA ARG A 38 -9.23 -10.45 -4.02
C ARG A 38 -8.17 -9.38 -4.00
N PRO A 39 -7.80 -8.87 -2.81
CA PRO A 39 -6.73 -7.88 -2.76
C PRO A 39 -5.43 -8.46 -3.28
N ALA A 40 -4.89 -7.83 -4.32
CA ALA A 40 -3.58 -8.20 -4.84
C ALA A 40 -2.50 -7.42 -4.11
N PHE A 41 -2.76 -6.15 -3.88
CA PHE A 41 -1.86 -5.29 -3.10
C PHE A 41 -2.63 -4.05 -2.67
N TYR A 42 -2.02 -3.31 -1.75
CA TYR A 42 -2.58 -2.04 -1.28
C TYR A 42 -1.65 -0.92 -1.70
N MET A 43 -2.24 0.19 -2.15
CA MET A 43 -1.49 1.35 -2.54
C MET A 43 -1.64 2.41 -1.46
N VAL A 44 -0.54 2.95 -0.97
CA VAL A 44 -0.56 3.98 0.06
C VAL A 44 0.41 5.08 -0.31
N THR A 45 0.15 6.28 0.19
CA THR A 45 1.06 7.38 -0.01
C THR A 45 2.27 7.23 0.91
N PRO A 46 3.39 7.86 0.57
CA PRO A 46 4.56 7.83 1.46
C PRO A 46 4.25 8.38 2.85
N GLN A 47 3.43 9.42 2.92
CA GLN A 47 3.04 10.00 4.21
C GLN A 47 2.30 9.00 5.08
N LEU A 48 1.34 8.30 4.49
CA LEU A 48 0.59 7.31 5.24
C LEU A 48 1.47 6.15 5.66
N PHE A 49 2.30 5.68 4.75
CA PHE A 49 3.21 4.58 5.06
C PHE A 49 4.15 4.93 6.20
N GLU A 50 4.69 6.13 6.17
CA GLU A 50 5.60 6.59 7.23
C GLU A 50 4.87 6.69 8.57
N SER A 51 3.63 7.15 8.56
CA SER A 51 2.82 7.20 9.78
C SER A 51 2.60 5.82 10.35
N LEU A 52 2.34 4.84 9.49
CA LEU A 52 2.14 3.48 9.95
C LEU A 52 3.41 2.89 10.57
N VAL A 53 4.55 3.18 9.97
CA VAL A 53 5.83 2.72 10.50
C VAL A 53 6.09 3.35 11.88
N GLU A 54 5.77 4.61 12.04
CA GLU A 54 5.93 5.28 13.33
C GLU A 54 5.01 4.69 14.40
N GLU A 55 3.80 4.33 14.01
CA GLU A 55 2.88 3.66 14.93
C GLU A 55 3.45 2.35 15.42
N LEU A 56 4.05 1.60 14.51
CA LEU A 56 4.65 0.31 14.86
C LEU A 56 5.83 0.48 15.81
N ALA A 57 6.48 1.62 15.79
CA ALA A 57 7.60 1.87 16.68
C ALA A 57 7.20 1.77 18.15
N ASP A 58 5.96 2.14 18.45
CA ASP A 58 5.47 2.08 19.82
C ASP A 58 5.20 0.67 20.29
N HIS A 59 5.28 -0.29 19.41
CA HIS A 59 4.98 -1.69 19.72
C HIS A 59 6.21 -2.60 19.63
N ASP A 60 7.39 -2.00 19.60
CA ASP A 60 8.66 -2.75 19.53
C ASP A 60 8.80 -3.62 18.27
N LEU A 61 7.98 -3.37 17.29
CA LEU A 61 8.07 -4.11 16.02
C LEU A 61 8.88 -3.36 14.98
N ILE A 62 9.30 -2.15 15.32
CA ILE A 62 9.96 -1.28 14.37
C ILE A 62 11.26 -1.87 13.83
N ASP A 63 12.01 -2.53 14.68
CA ASP A 63 13.30 -3.09 14.28
C ASP A 63 13.12 -4.17 13.23
N ILE A 64 12.11 -5.00 13.40
CA ILE A 64 11.82 -6.05 12.44
C ILE A 64 11.37 -5.45 11.11
N VAL A 65 10.52 -4.45 11.19
CA VAL A 65 10.00 -3.80 9.98
C VAL A 65 11.13 -3.10 9.22
N ARG A 66 11.96 -2.37 9.95
CA ARG A 66 13.08 -1.66 9.33
C ARG A 66 14.06 -2.63 8.67
N ASP A 67 14.35 -3.73 9.34
CA ASP A 67 15.25 -4.71 8.80
C ASP A 67 14.74 -5.28 7.48
N ARG A 68 13.49 -5.62 7.44
CA ARG A 68 12.87 -6.15 6.22
C ARG A 68 12.82 -5.13 5.10
N LEU A 69 12.50 -3.90 5.42
CA LEU A 69 12.44 -2.85 4.42
C LEU A 69 13.81 -2.55 3.85
N THR A 70 14.81 -2.50 4.72
CA THR A 70 16.17 -2.26 4.29
C THR A 70 16.68 -3.35 3.37
N ARG A 71 16.38 -4.58 3.70
CA ARG A 71 16.81 -5.71 2.88
C ARG A 71 16.15 -5.73 1.52
N LYS A 72 14.96 -5.23 1.43
CA LYS A 72 14.22 -5.26 0.18
C LYS A 72 14.40 -4.03 -0.68
N THR A 73 15.08 -3.07 -0.17
CA THR A 73 15.25 -1.85 -0.92
C THR A 73 16.28 -1.92 -2.00
N THR A 74 16.88 -3.05 -2.18
CA THR A 74 17.68 -3.11 -3.34
C THR A 74 16.78 -3.19 -4.50
N ALA A 75 16.29 -2.37 -4.89
CA ALA A 75 15.84 -2.41 -5.87
C ALA A 75 15.27 -2.60 -6.93
N ILE A 76 14.27 -2.59 -6.78
CA ILE A 76 13.44 -2.73 -7.91
C ILE A 76 13.14 -1.36 -8.36
N ASP A 77 13.90 -0.99 -9.27
CA ASP A 77 13.67 0.23 -9.90
C ASP A 77 12.56 0.02 -10.88
N VAL A 78 11.41 0.27 -10.47
CA VAL A 78 10.30 0.04 -11.32
C VAL A 78 9.96 1.30 -12.05
N ASP A 79 10.54 1.49 -13.07
CA ASP A 79 10.13 2.61 -13.87
C ASP A 79 9.14 2.30 -14.91
#